data_0d5ae4d9e082f73372421865953d42c7
#
_entry.id   0d5ae4d9e082f73372421865953d42c7
#
_cell.length_a   1.000
_cell.length_b   1.000
_cell.length_c   1.000
_cell.angle_alpha   90.00
_cell.angle_beta   90.00
_cell.angle_gamma   90.00
#
_symmetry.space_group_name_H-M   'P 1'
#
loop_
_entity.id
_entity.type
_entity.pdbx_description
1 polymer ?
#
loop_
_entity_poly.entity_id
_entity_poly.type
_entity_poly.pdbx_seq_one_letter_code
_entity_poly.pdbx_strand_id
1 'polypeptide(L)'
;GVARARELAKRINAPLSIVDKRRERPGEVAEMTIIGDVRGKKCIIVDDICDTAGTLCKAAEVLIENGAAEVHSYITHGVLSGPAVERISNSVMKSLVITDSIQATGPVAKASNIRIVPTAPIFAQAILNIWNGTSVSSLFETETLEPIYDGQLQRLL
;
A
#
# COMPACT_ATOMS: atom_id res chain seq x y z
N GLY A 1 8.90 0.30 -6.55
CA GLY A 1 8.20 -0.63 -5.61
C GLY A 1 9.14 -1.56 -4.85
N VAL A 2 10.06 -2.31 -5.52
CA VAL A 2 10.83 -3.41 -4.87
C VAL A 2 11.67 -2.97 -3.66
N ALA A 3 12.35 -1.82 -3.71
CA ALA A 3 13.16 -1.34 -2.58
C ALA A 3 12.30 -1.05 -1.35
N ARG A 4 11.16 -0.38 -1.51
CA ARG A 4 10.21 -0.09 -0.42
C ARG A 4 9.61 -1.36 0.16
N ALA A 5 9.19 -2.30 -0.70
CA ALA A 5 8.65 -3.58 -0.25
C ALA A 5 9.69 -4.38 0.54
N ARG A 6 10.97 -4.31 0.15
CA ARG A 6 12.07 -4.98 0.87
C ARG A 6 12.27 -4.37 2.26
N GLU A 7 12.24 -3.06 2.40
CA GLU A 7 12.37 -2.40 3.70
C GLU A 7 11.19 -2.72 4.62
N LEU A 8 9.96 -2.72 4.11
CA LEU A 8 8.80 -3.15 4.87
C LEU A 8 8.92 -4.61 5.28
N ALA A 9 9.27 -5.50 4.35
CA ALA A 9 9.43 -6.94 4.61
C ALA A 9 10.44 -7.21 5.74
N LYS A 10 11.58 -6.50 5.75
CA LYS A 10 12.56 -6.58 6.84
C LYS A 10 11.96 -6.16 8.19
N ARG A 11 11.22 -5.05 8.24
CA ARG A 11 10.65 -4.52 9.48
C ARG A 11 9.62 -5.46 10.11
N ILE A 12 8.79 -6.09 9.28
CA ILE A 12 7.74 -7.03 9.74
C ILE A 12 8.20 -8.49 9.73
N ASN A 13 9.49 -8.73 9.46
CA ASN A 13 10.08 -10.08 9.34
C ASN A 13 9.29 -11.01 8.40
N ALA A 14 8.91 -10.49 7.23
CA ALA A 14 8.15 -11.20 6.22
C ALA A 14 9.01 -11.53 4.98
N PRO A 15 8.75 -12.63 4.27
CA PRO A 15 9.39 -12.91 3.00
C PRO A 15 8.95 -11.90 1.93
N LEU A 16 9.82 -11.65 0.95
CA LEU A 16 9.55 -10.81 -0.21
C LEU A 16 9.23 -11.68 -1.42
N SER A 17 8.12 -11.37 -2.08
CA SER A 17 7.78 -11.89 -3.41
C SER A 17 7.66 -10.74 -4.40
N ILE A 18 7.89 -11.00 -5.68
CA ILE A 18 7.84 -10.00 -6.74
C ILE A 18 6.79 -10.40 -7.76
N VAL A 19 5.91 -9.47 -8.12
CA VAL A 19 5.05 -9.60 -9.29
C VAL A 19 5.76 -8.94 -10.46
N ASP A 20 6.35 -9.75 -11.35
CA ASP A 20 7.02 -9.30 -12.56
C ASP A 20 6.00 -9.09 -13.67
N LYS A 21 5.96 -7.87 -14.21
CA LYS A 21 5.05 -7.49 -15.28
C LYS A 21 5.81 -7.39 -16.58
N ARG A 22 5.62 -8.36 -17.48
CA ARG A 22 6.19 -8.36 -18.82
C ARG A 22 5.18 -7.88 -19.85
N ARG A 23 5.63 -7.01 -20.74
CA ARG A 23 4.93 -6.65 -21.98
C ARG A 23 5.83 -7.06 -23.13
N GLU A 24 5.41 -8.05 -23.92
CA GLU A 24 6.19 -8.46 -25.08
C GLU A 24 6.03 -7.46 -26.23
N ARG A 25 4.87 -6.80 -26.35
CA ARG A 25 4.61 -5.76 -27.37
C ARG A 25 3.71 -4.64 -26.83
N PRO A 26 3.82 -3.42 -27.38
CA PRO A 26 2.86 -2.34 -27.10
C PRO A 26 1.46 -2.76 -27.54
N GLY A 27 0.49 -2.75 -26.59
CA GLY A 27 -0.91 -3.10 -26.87
C GLY A 27 -1.33 -4.52 -26.48
N GLU A 28 -0.39 -5.39 -26.09
CA GLU A 28 -0.71 -6.73 -25.58
C GLU A 28 -1.03 -6.69 -24.07
N VAL A 29 -1.85 -7.66 -23.64
CA VAL A 29 -2.15 -7.85 -22.21
C VAL A 29 -0.86 -8.25 -21.51
N ALA A 30 -0.46 -7.45 -20.52
CA ALA A 30 0.75 -7.72 -19.76
C ALA A 30 0.62 -9.04 -18.99
N GLU A 31 1.50 -10.00 -19.25
CA GLU A 31 1.67 -11.16 -18.39
C GLU A 31 2.26 -10.72 -17.05
N MET A 32 1.71 -11.28 -15.98
CA MET A 32 2.24 -11.11 -14.63
C MET A 32 2.67 -12.47 -14.10
N THR A 33 3.92 -12.56 -13.68
CA THR A 33 4.51 -13.77 -13.10
C THR A 33 4.95 -13.49 -11.66
N ILE A 34 4.71 -14.43 -10.75
CA ILE A 34 5.14 -14.31 -9.36
C ILE A 34 6.50 -15.00 -9.19
N ILE A 35 7.43 -14.26 -8.60
CA ILE A 35 8.73 -14.78 -8.16
C ILE A 35 8.67 -14.85 -6.64
N GLY A 36 8.69 -16.07 -6.09
CA GLY A 36 8.54 -16.35 -4.65
C GLY A 36 7.32 -17.22 -4.37
N ASP A 37 7.15 -17.63 -3.12
CA ASP A 37 6.04 -18.47 -2.68
C ASP A 37 5.01 -17.63 -1.91
N VAL A 38 3.75 -17.67 -2.37
CA VAL A 38 2.61 -16.93 -1.80
C VAL A 38 1.50 -17.84 -1.27
N ARG A 39 1.63 -19.16 -1.43
CA ARG A 39 0.58 -20.12 -1.08
C ARG A 39 0.22 -20.08 0.40
N GLY A 40 -1.06 -19.92 0.69
CA GLY A 40 -1.60 -19.86 2.04
C GLY A 40 -1.19 -18.61 2.82
N LYS A 41 -0.52 -17.63 2.20
CA LYS A 41 -0.02 -16.43 2.86
C LYS A 41 -0.95 -15.24 2.67
N LYS A 42 -1.00 -14.36 3.66
CA LYS A 42 -1.54 -13.01 3.52
C LYS A 42 -0.49 -12.14 2.83
N CYS A 43 -0.80 -11.63 1.66
CA CYS A 43 0.12 -10.84 0.86
C CYS A 43 -0.17 -9.34 0.99
N ILE A 44 0.88 -8.54 1.03
CA ILE A 44 0.82 -7.08 1.03
C ILE A 44 1.50 -6.56 -0.23
N ILE A 45 0.74 -5.91 -1.12
CA ILE A 45 1.29 -5.17 -2.26
C ILE A 45 1.69 -3.78 -1.78
N VAL A 46 2.91 -3.36 -2.09
CA VAL A 46 3.44 -2.04 -1.71
C VAL A 46 3.84 -1.28 -2.96
N ASP A 47 3.29 -0.09 -3.13
CA ASP A 47 3.68 0.82 -4.22
C ASP A 47 3.57 2.28 -3.77
N ASP A 48 4.00 3.23 -4.59
CA ASP A 48 3.95 4.66 -4.28
C ASP A 48 2.64 5.31 -4.72
N ILE A 49 2.10 4.91 -5.88
CA ILE A 49 0.95 5.57 -6.49
C ILE A 49 -0.04 4.56 -7.06
N CYS A 50 -1.32 4.81 -6.85
CA CYS A 50 -2.41 4.10 -7.49
C CYS A 50 -3.31 5.12 -8.22
N ASP A 51 -3.33 5.04 -9.55
CA ASP A 51 -4.19 5.90 -10.38
C ASP A 51 -5.51 5.17 -10.71
N THR A 52 -5.60 4.45 -11.82
CA THR A 52 -6.83 3.77 -12.27
C THR A 52 -7.07 2.41 -11.63
N ALA A 53 -6.19 1.94 -10.78
CA ALA A 53 -6.18 0.66 -10.06
C ALA A 53 -6.15 -0.60 -10.96
N GLY A 54 -6.10 -0.49 -12.27
CA GLY A 54 -6.14 -1.66 -13.16
C GLY A 54 -4.98 -2.63 -12.91
N THR A 55 -3.75 -2.13 -12.84
CA THR A 55 -2.55 -2.94 -12.58
C THR A 55 -2.58 -3.55 -11.17
N LEU A 56 -3.03 -2.77 -10.18
CA LEU A 56 -3.10 -3.20 -8.79
C LEU A 56 -4.10 -4.35 -8.60
N CYS A 57 -5.31 -4.21 -9.15
CA CYS A 57 -6.34 -5.25 -9.07
C CYS A 57 -5.88 -6.52 -9.81
N LYS A 58 -5.25 -6.38 -10.98
CA LYS A 58 -4.72 -7.54 -11.70
C LYS A 58 -3.60 -8.25 -10.94
N ALA A 59 -2.70 -7.52 -10.28
CA ALA A 59 -1.69 -8.12 -9.41
C ALA A 59 -2.32 -8.89 -8.24
N ALA A 60 -3.38 -8.36 -7.64
CA ALA A 60 -4.12 -9.04 -6.58
C ALA A 60 -4.78 -10.35 -7.07
N GLU A 61 -5.39 -10.33 -8.27
CA GLU A 61 -5.96 -11.54 -8.89
C GLU A 61 -4.89 -12.61 -9.08
N VAL A 62 -3.74 -12.26 -9.68
CA VAL A 62 -2.64 -13.19 -9.92
C VAL A 62 -2.10 -13.78 -8.61
N LEU A 63 -2.03 -13.01 -7.54
CA LEU A 63 -1.64 -13.53 -6.21
C LEU A 63 -2.64 -14.56 -5.69
N ILE A 64 -3.94 -14.29 -5.77
CA ILE A 64 -4.99 -15.24 -5.36
C ILE A 64 -4.99 -16.50 -6.24
N GLU A 65 -4.87 -16.36 -7.56
CA GLU A 65 -4.75 -17.48 -8.51
C GLU A 65 -3.54 -18.39 -8.19
N ASN A 66 -2.47 -17.83 -7.62
CA ASN A 66 -1.29 -18.58 -7.17
C ASN A 66 -1.37 -19.05 -5.72
N GLY A 67 -2.55 -18.97 -5.11
CA GLY A 67 -2.86 -19.57 -3.81
C GLY A 67 -2.62 -18.67 -2.61
N ALA A 68 -2.47 -17.36 -2.76
CA ALA A 68 -2.48 -16.44 -1.63
C ALA A 68 -3.83 -16.53 -0.88
N ALA A 69 -3.79 -16.50 0.45
CA ALA A 69 -5.00 -16.55 1.28
C ALA A 69 -5.77 -15.22 1.28
N GLU A 70 -5.07 -14.12 1.34
CA GLU A 70 -5.62 -12.77 1.32
C GLU A 70 -4.63 -11.82 0.64
N VAL A 71 -5.13 -10.76 0.01
CA VAL A 71 -4.31 -9.69 -0.56
C VAL A 71 -4.75 -8.34 -0.01
N HIS A 72 -3.80 -7.61 0.52
CA HIS A 72 -3.92 -6.23 0.99
C HIS A 72 -2.99 -5.34 0.16
N SER A 73 -3.24 -4.04 0.15
CA SER A 73 -2.38 -3.09 -0.56
C SER A 73 -2.11 -1.86 0.29
N TYR A 74 -0.85 -1.38 0.27
CA TYR A 74 -0.41 -0.17 0.97
C TYR A 74 0.25 0.76 -0.04
N ILE A 75 -0.41 1.86 -0.33
CA ILE A 75 -0.03 2.82 -1.37
C ILE A 75 0.06 4.22 -0.74
N THR A 76 1.12 4.95 -1.03
CA THR A 76 1.26 6.31 -0.50
C THR A 76 0.21 7.24 -1.13
N HIS A 77 0.18 7.33 -2.47
CA HIS A 77 -0.64 8.30 -3.18
C HIS A 77 -1.82 7.63 -3.88
N GLY A 78 -3.02 7.76 -3.30
CA GLY A 78 -4.26 7.28 -3.90
C GLY A 78 -4.88 8.35 -4.80
N VAL A 79 -4.45 8.43 -6.07
CA VAL A 79 -5.09 9.31 -7.07
C VAL A 79 -6.52 8.84 -7.33
N LEU A 80 -6.70 7.55 -7.51
CA LEU A 80 -7.96 6.83 -7.65
C LEU A 80 -8.90 7.46 -8.69
N SER A 81 -8.36 7.73 -9.87
CA SER A 81 -9.09 8.37 -10.97
C SER A 81 -10.03 7.41 -11.69
N GLY A 82 -11.03 7.97 -12.34
CA GLY A 82 -12.00 7.24 -13.17
C GLY A 82 -12.69 6.10 -12.39
N PRO A 83 -12.67 4.86 -12.89
CA PRO A 83 -13.36 3.72 -12.27
C PRO A 83 -12.55 3.03 -11.16
N ALA A 84 -11.49 3.66 -10.62
CA ALA A 84 -10.58 3.03 -9.67
C ALA A 84 -11.28 2.50 -8.41
N VAL A 85 -12.15 3.32 -7.79
CA VAL A 85 -12.87 2.94 -6.56
C VAL A 85 -13.80 1.74 -6.83
N GLU A 86 -14.51 1.75 -7.96
CA GLU A 86 -15.38 0.65 -8.35
C GLU A 86 -14.57 -0.64 -8.59
N ARG A 87 -13.44 -0.55 -9.29
CA ARG A 87 -12.54 -1.69 -9.52
C ARG A 87 -12.02 -2.29 -8.22
N ILE A 88 -11.58 -1.43 -7.29
CA ILE A 88 -11.08 -1.86 -5.97
C ILE A 88 -12.19 -2.52 -5.17
N SER A 89 -13.38 -1.93 -5.14
CA SER A 89 -14.53 -2.46 -4.40
C SER A 89 -15.00 -3.82 -4.91
N ASN A 90 -14.87 -4.06 -6.22
CA ASN A 90 -15.25 -5.32 -6.88
C ASN A 90 -14.08 -6.31 -7.04
N SER A 91 -12.87 -5.96 -6.57
CA SER A 91 -11.69 -6.81 -6.70
C SER A 91 -11.63 -7.89 -5.61
N VAL A 92 -10.72 -8.84 -5.80
CA VAL A 92 -10.36 -9.86 -4.80
C VAL A 92 -9.55 -9.28 -3.63
N MET A 93 -9.16 -8.01 -3.72
CA MET A 93 -8.34 -7.34 -2.71
C MET A 93 -9.17 -7.07 -1.44
N LYS A 94 -8.64 -7.51 -0.30
CA LYS A 94 -9.32 -7.39 0.99
C LYS A 94 -9.36 -5.95 1.49
N SER A 95 -8.26 -5.20 1.33
CA SER A 95 -8.20 -3.79 1.67
C SER A 95 -7.13 -3.05 0.87
N LEU A 96 -7.39 -1.78 0.61
CA LEU A 96 -6.42 -0.80 0.15
C LEU A 96 -6.22 0.24 1.26
N VAL A 97 -4.98 0.45 1.67
CA VAL A 97 -4.59 1.52 2.60
C VAL A 97 -3.84 2.58 1.80
N ILE A 98 -4.29 3.81 1.89
CA ILE A 98 -3.66 4.99 1.27
C ILE A 98 -3.40 6.05 2.33
N THR A 99 -2.57 7.03 2.01
CA THR A 99 -2.45 8.23 2.85
C THR A 99 -3.42 9.32 2.39
N ASP A 100 -3.58 10.35 3.19
CA ASP A 100 -4.32 11.57 2.86
C ASP A 100 -3.48 12.60 2.08
N SER A 101 -2.36 12.17 1.48
CA SER A 101 -1.50 13.03 0.64
C SER A 101 -2.24 13.59 -0.59
N ILE A 102 -3.32 12.92 -0.99
CA ILE A 102 -4.30 13.41 -1.96
C ILE A 102 -5.66 13.39 -1.27
N GLN A 103 -6.40 14.48 -1.38
CA GLN A 103 -7.71 14.60 -0.75
C GLN A 103 -8.66 13.51 -1.26
N ALA A 104 -9.22 12.74 -0.35
CA ALA A 104 -10.18 11.69 -0.68
C ALA A 104 -11.47 12.29 -1.27
N THR A 105 -11.91 11.76 -2.40
CA THR A 105 -13.23 12.09 -2.97
C THR A 105 -14.35 11.40 -2.20
N GLY A 106 -15.60 11.84 -2.42
CA GLY A 106 -16.77 11.22 -1.78
C GLY A 106 -16.88 9.70 -1.99
N PRO A 107 -16.63 9.16 -3.19
CA PRO A 107 -16.58 7.72 -3.43
C PRO A 107 -15.50 6.99 -2.63
N VAL A 108 -14.28 7.55 -2.54
CA VAL A 108 -13.17 6.98 -1.76
C VAL A 108 -13.52 6.90 -0.28
N ALA A 109 -14.07 7.99 0.28
CA ALA A 109 -14.45 8.05 1.69
C ALA A 109 -15.59 7.07 2.09
N LYS A 110 -16.39 6.64 1.11
CA LYS A 110 -17.53 5.71 1.32
C LYS A 110 -17.17 4.25 1.07
N ALA A 111 -16.01 3.98 0.44
CA ALA A 111 -15.60 2.61 0.13
C ALA A 111 -15.23 1.85 1.40
N SER A 112 -15.86 0.70 1.63
CA SER A 112 -15.68 -0.09 2.86
C SER A 112 -14.33 -0.78 2.96
N ASN A 113 -13.65 -0.99 1.82
CA ASN A 113 -12.36 -1.65 1.74
C ASN A 113 -11.19 -0.69 1.45
N ILE A 114 -11.42 0.64 1.50
CA ILE A 114 -10.37 1.65 1.40
C ILE A 114 -10.22 2.32 2.76
N ARG A 115 -8.99 2.36 3.27
CA ARG A 115 -8.63 3.03 4.53
C ARG A 115 -7.67 4.17 4.24
N ILE A 116 -7.80 5.26 4.98
CA ILE A 116 -6.99 6.47 4.81
C ILE A 116 -6.19 6.69 6.09
N VAL A 117 -4.87 6.80 5.95
CA VAL A 117 -3.95 7.11 7.05
C VAL A 117 -3.56 8.59 6.98
N PRO A 118 -3.75 9.37 8.05
CA PRO A 118 -3.38 10.77 8.06
C PRO A 118 -1.85 10.94 8.06
N THR A 119 -1.34 11.86 7.24
CA THR A 119 0.09 12.20 7.17
C THR A 119 0.48 13.38 8.05
N ALA A 120 -0.48 14.21 8.45
CA ALA A 120 -0.25 15.41 9.25
C ALA A 120 0.57 15.14 10.53
N PRO A 121 0.32 14.08 11.33
CA PRO A 121 1.09 13.84 12.54
C PRO A 121 2.58 13.61 12.30
N ILE A 122 2.94 12.81 11.28
CA ILE A 122 4.35 12.55 10.97
C ILE A 122 5.05 13.80 10.39
N PHE A 123 4.35 14.59 9.58
CA PHE A 123 4.90 15.86 9.07
C PHE A 123 5.09 16.87 10.19
N ALA A 124 4.14 16.98 11.13
CA ALA A 124 4.28 17.85 12.30
C ALA A 124 5.53 17.48 13.12
N GLN A 125 5.74 16.19 13.38
CA GLN A 125 6.92 15.72 14.10
C GLN A 125 8.21 15.97 13.31
N ALA A 126 8.20 15.80 11.99
CA ALA A 126 9.35 16.11 11.15
C ALA A 126 9.73 17.61 11.24
N ILE A 127 8.74 18.50 11.20
CA ILE A 127 8.93 19.94 11.37
C ILE A 127 9.53 20.26 12.73
N LEU A 128 9.00 19.66 13.81
CA LEU A 128 9.52 19.84 15.16
C LEU A 128 10.96 19.34 15.30
N ASN A 129 11.29 18.20 14.71
CA ASN A 129 12.65 17.67 14.71
C ASN A 129 13.63 18.61 14.01
N ILE A 130 13.24 19.14 12.85
CA ILE A 130 14.06 20.13 12.12
C ILE A 130 14.25 21.40 12.94
N TRP A 131 13.16 21.92 13.52
CA TRP A 131 13.20 23.13 14.35
C TRP A 131 14.13 22.99 15.56
N ASN A 132 14.08 21.82 16.22
CA ASN A 132 14.89 21.52 17.40
C ASN A 132 16.31 21.02 17.08
N GLY A 133 16.69 20.90 15.80
CA GLY A 133 17.98 20.34 15.40
C GLY A 133 18.15 18.86 15.75
N THR A 134 17.04 18.11 15.87
CA THR A 134 17.04 16.67 16.14
C THR A 134 16.85 15.84 14.87
N SER A 135 17.10 14.51 14.96
CA SER A 135 17.11 13.63 13.80
C SER A 135 15.72 13.41 13.21
N VAL A 136 15.56 13.67 11.91
CA VAL A 136 14.38 13.28 11.13
C VAL A 136 14.38 11.78 10.84
N SER A 137 15.56 11.15 10.76
CA SER A 137 15.67 9.71 10.50
C SER A 137 15.07 8.86 11.62
N SER A 138 14.94 9.39 12.83
CA SER A 138 14.26 8.70 13.94
C SER A 138 12.78 8.40 13.64
N LEU A 139 12.15 9.14 12.72
CA LEU A 139 10.77 8.89 12.27
C LEU A 139 10.60 7.59 11.47
N PHE A 140 11.68 6.90 11.14
CA PHE A 140 11.62 5.56 10.55
C PHE A 140 11.64 4.45 11.61
N GLU A 141 11.81 4.77 12.89
CA GLU A 141 11.82 3.79 13.98
C GLU A 141 10.42 3.61 14.56
N THR A 142 10.06 2.35 14.88
CA THR A 142 8.72 1.99 15.38
C THR A 142 8.41 2.71 16.69
N GLU A 143 9.37 2.75 17.61
CA GLU A 143 9.25 3.38 18.92
C GLU A 143 8.93 4.89 18.83
N THR A 144 9.37 5.54 17.75
CA THR A 144 9.08 6.96 17.49
C THR A 144 7.71 7.14 16.84
N LEU A 145 7.28 6.20 16.00
CA LEU A 145 6.01 6.28 15.28
C LEU A 145 4.82 5.92 16.17
N GLU A 146 4.96 4.95 17.07
CA GLU A 146 3.87 4.50 17.92
C GLU A 146 3.21 5.64 18.69
N PRO A 147 3.93 6.54 19.42
CA PRO A 147 3.31 7.66 20.14
C PRO A 147 2.63 8.67 19.20
N ILE A 148 3.16 8.84 17.97
CA ILE A 148 2.62 9.79 16.98
C ILE A 148 1.22 9.36 16.53
N TYR A 149 1.01 8.06 16.40
CA TYR A 149 -0.25 7.46 15.94
C TYR A 149 -1.03 6.74 17.04
N ASP A 150 -0.60 6.85 18.32
CA ASP A 150 -1.25 6.19 19.44
C ASP A 150 -2.74 6.56 19.51
N GLY A 151 -3.59 5.54 19.64
CA GLY A 151 -5.05 5.68 19.58
C GLY A 151 -5.65 5.80 18.17
N GLN A 152 -4.85 6.02 17.12
CA GLN A 152 -5.32 6.00 15.72
C GLN A 152 -5.03 4.66 15.04
N LEU A 153 -3.87 4.04 15.32
CA LEU A 153 -3.50 2.74 14.75
C LEU A 153 -4.49 1.63 15.11
N GLN A 154 -5.01 1.63 16.34
CA GLN A 154 -6.02 0.65 16.76
C GLN A 154 -7.35 0.76 15.99
N ARG A 155 -7.65 1.90 15.40
CA ARG A 155 -8.83 2.09 14.52
C ARG A 155 -8.54 1.75 13.06
N LEU A 156 -7.28 1.54 12.70
CA LEU A 156 -6.83 1.25 11.35
C LEU A 156 -6.55 -0.24 11.11
N LEU A 157 -6.42 -1.02 12.17
CA LEU A 157 -6.28 -2.49 12.16
C LEU A 157 -7.65 -3.17 12.32
#